data_ae7e9bb416fba9b70d9230af8d01c550
#
_entry.id   ae7e9bb416fba9b70d9230af8d01c550
#
_cell.length_a   1.000
_cell.length_b   1.000
_cell.length_c   1.000
_cell.angle_alpha   90.00
_cell.angle_beta   90.00
_cell.angle_gamma   90.00
#
_symmetry.space_group_name_H-M   'P 1'
#
loop_
_entity.id
_entity.type
_entity.pdbx_description
1 polymer ?
#
loop_
_entity_poly.entity_id
_entity_poly.type
_entity_poly.pdbx_seq_one_letter_code
_entity_poly.pdbx_strand_id
1 'polypeptide(L)'
;EIMDRLVHAFVGCEKLQEHMRFLLAKGGLYKVYNNNLLYHGCVPLDAKGNLKEVEIFGKKYRGKALYDVLESYVRKGFFALDPKEREDGKDTMWYIWLHPDSPLFGKNKMATFERYFLAEKETHIEKKNTYYALLENETVVDNIMIEFGLDPKEDTHIVNGHVPVKRKDGESPIKCNGKVMVIDGGFSRAYQKETGIAGYTLVYNSY
;
A
#
# COMPACT_ATOMS: atom_id res chain seq x y z
N GLU A 1 26.30 -5.49 -17.50
CA GLU A 1 26.58 -4.24 -18.26
C GLU A 1 25.36 -3.29 -18.29
N ILE A 2 24.18 -3.70 -18.82
CA ILE A 2 22.98 -2.80 -18.84
C ILE A 2 22.51 -2.50 -17.41
N MET A 3 22.37 -3.51 -16.56
CA MET A 3 21.98 -3.34 -15.16
C MET A 3 22.97 -2.48 -14.39
N ASP A 4 24.27 -2.67 -14.60
CA ASP A 4 25.31 -1.86 -13.93
C ASP A 4 25.19 -0.38 -14.33
N ARG A 5 24.92 -0.10 -15.60
CA ARG A 5 24.67 1.25 -16.08
C ARG A 5 23.43 1.88 -15.46
N LEU A 6 22.33 1.12 -15.36
CA LEU A 6 21.10 1.59 -14.71
C LEU A 6 21.34 1.86 -13.21
N VAL A 7 21.97 0.95 -12.49
CA VAL A 7 22.31 1.14 -11.08
C VAL A 7 23.18 2.38 -10.90
N HIS A 8 24.23 2.57 -11.72
CA HIS A 8 25.09 3.75 -11.67
C HIS A 8 24.32 5.05 -11.93
N ALA A 9 23.41 5.04 -12.91
CA ALA A 9 22.61 6.23 -13.22
C ALA A 9 21.69 6.62 -12.05
N PHE A 10 21.08 5.64 -11.37
CA PHE A 10 20.25 5.91 -10.19
C PHE A 10 21.06 6.35 -8.98
N VAL A 11 22.15 5.66 -8.67
CA VAL A 11 23.01 5.96 -7.51
C VAL A 11 23.72 7.30 -7.67
N GLY A 12 24.17 7.64 -8.89
CA GLY A 12 24.87 8.89 -9.20
C GLY A 12 23.96 10.12 -9.40
N CYS A 13 22.63 9.95 -9.38
CA CYS A 13 21.72 11.07 -9.55
C CYS A 13 21.44 11.78 -8.21
N GLU A 14 22.12 12.90 -7.96
CA GLU A 14 22.00 13.69 -6.72
C GLU A 14 20.55 14.06 -6.40
N LYS A 15 19.82 14.58 -7.38
CA LYS A 15 18.41 14.97 -7.21
C LYS A 15 17.52 13.79 -6.78
N LEU A 16 17.74 12.61 -7.34
CA LEU A 16 17.01 11.41 -6.93
C LEU A 16 17.37 11.04 -5.49
N GLN A 17 18.64 11.11 -5.11
CA GLN A 17 19.09 10.84 -3.74
C GLN A 17 18.50 11.83 -2.72
N GLU A 18 18.39 13.10 -3.07
CA GLU A 18 17.69 14.10 -2.25
C GLU A 18 16.23 13.78 -2.06
N HIS A 19 15.51 13.42 -3.15
CA HIS A 19 14.11 13.02 -3.09
C HIS A 19 13.92 11.77 -2.23
N MET A 20 14.80 10.77 -2.35
CA MET A 20 14.74 9.55 -1.54
C MET A 20 14.99 9.85 -0.07
N ARG A 21 15.97 10.68 0.26
CA ARG A 21 16.20 11.12 1.66
C ARG A 21 14.99 11.85 2.23
N PHE A 22 14.39 12.75 1.45
CA PHE A 22 13.18 13.47 1.87
C PHE A 22 12.03 12.48 2.11
N LEU A 23 11.76 11.57 1.17
CA LEU A 23 10.71 10.58 1.27
C LEU A 23 10.88 9.71 2.52
N LEU A 24 12.08 9.19 2.77
CA LEU A 24 12.36 8.33 3.90
C LEU A 24 12.42 9.08 5.24
N ALA A 25 12.77 10.36 5.24
CA ALA A 25 12.79 11.19 6.45
C ALA A 25 11.42 11.71 6.87
N LYS A 26 10.53 11.99 5.90
CA LYS A 26 9.23 12.66 6.13
C LYS A 26 8.03 11.81 5.80
N GLY A 27 8.18 10.83 4.92
CA GLY A 27 7.12 9.89 4.56
C GLY A 27 6.94 8.79 5.61
N GLY A 28 5.92 7.98 5.42
CA GLY A 28 5.61 6.80 6.22
C GLY A 28 4.73 5.84 5.44
N LEU A 29 4.60 4.62 5.94
CA LEU A 29 3.69 3.63 5.36
C LEU A 29 2.23 3.92 5.69
N TYR A 30 1.97 4.67 6.75
CA TYR A 30 0.65 5.19 7.11
C TYR A 30 0.78 6.54 7.82
N LYS A 31 -0.33 7.25 7.91
CA LYS A 31 -0.45 8.49 8.67
C LYS A 31 -1.83 8.56 9.32
N VAL A 32 -1.87 8.91 10.61
CA VAL A 32 -3.11 9.35 11.27
C VAL A 32 -3.08 10.88 11.36
N TYR A 33 -4.11 11.51 10.81
CA TYR A 33 -4.23 12.98 10.82
C TYR A 33 -5.70 13.40 10.76
N ASN A 34 -6.14 14.30 11.63
CA ASN A 34 -7.52 14.80 11.73
C ASN A 34 -8.56 13.65 11.70
N ASN A 35 -8.40 12.67 12.57
CA ASN A 35 -9.24 11.46 12.62
C ASN A 35 -9.29 10.66 11.31
N ASN A 36 -8.36 10.89 10.38
CA ASN A 36 -8.22 10.09 9.17
C ASN A 36 -7.01 9.17 9.28
N LEU A 37 -7.19 7.90 8.94
CA LEU A 37 -6.12 6.92 8.74
C LEU A 37 -5.81 6.84 7.25
N LEU A 38 -4.62 7.26 6.87
CA LEU A 38 -4.15 7.26 5.49
C LEU A 38 -3.09 6.19 5.29
N TYR A 39 -3.22 5.37 4.27
CA TYR A 39 -2.19 4.43 3.81
C TYR A 39 -2.37 4.11 2.32
N HIS A 40 -1.33 3.55 1.70
CA HIS A 40 -1.33 3.35 0.25
C HIS A 40 -2.28 2.23 -0.20
N GLY A 41 -2.11 1.02 0.33
CA GLY A 41 -2.75 -0.19 -0.21
C GLY A 41 -3.76 -0.82 0.73
N CYS A 42 -3.32 -1.72 1.59
CA CYS A 42 -4.21 -2.51 2.43
C CYS A 42 -3.61 -2.83 3.80
N VAL A 43 -4.45 -3.06 4.78
CA VAL A 43 -4.08 -3.77 6.02
C VAL A 43 -4.25 -5.27 5.77
N PRO A 44 -3.18 -6.08 5.81
CA PRO A 44 -3.30 -7.52 5.53
C PRO A 44 -4.28 -8.22 6.46
N LEU A 45 -5.27 -8.90 5.87
CA LEU A 45 -6.30 -9.66 6.58
C LEU A 45 -6.24 -11.14 6.23
N ASP A 46 -6.66 -11.99 7.17
CA ASP A 46 -6.93 -13.40 6.92
C ASP A 46 -8.29 -13.59 6.22
N ALA A 47 -8.64 -14.83 5.88
CA ALA A 47 -9.89 -15.14 5.20
C ALA A 47 -11.14 -14.84 6.04
N LYS A 48 -11.00 -14.62 7.34
CA LYS A 48 -12.11 -14.30 8.26
C LYS A 48 -12.22 -12.79 8.54
N GLY A 49 -11.29 -11.99 8.00
CA GLY A 49 -11.25 -10.54 8.21
C GLY A 49 -10.48 -10.12 9.48
N ASN A 50 -9.77 -11.04 10.13
CA ASN A 50 -8.89 -10.66 11.24
C ASN A 50 -7.55 -10.15 10.70
N LEU A 51 -6.87 -9.34 11.51
CA LEU A 51 -5.51 -8.88 11.22
C LEU A 51 -4.57 -10.08 11.05
N LYS A 52 -4.01 -10.22 9.85
CA LYS A 52 -3.13 -11.34 9.52
C LYS A 52 -1.78 -11.22 10.20
N GLU A 53 -1.33 -12.28 10.85
CA GLU A 53 0.05 -12.37 11.34
C GLU A 53 1.01 -12.62 10.17
N VAL A 54 2.08 -11.83 10.12
CA VAL A 54 3.16 -11.92 9.13
C VAL A 54 4.48 -12.05 9.88
N GLU A 55 5.31 -12.98 9.44
CA GLU A 55 6.65 -13.17 10.01
C GLU A 55 7.68 -12.30 9.30
N ILE A 56 8.38 -11.47 10.06
CA ILE A 56 9.48 -10.61 9.61
C ILE A 56 10.70 -10.94 10.47
N PHE A 57 11.74 -11.49 9.86
CA PHE A 57 12.98 -11.93 10.52
C PHE A 57 12.75 -12.74 11.80
N GLY A 58 11.91 -13.77 11.71
CA GLY A 58 11.62 -14.70 12.81
C GLY A 58 10.69 -14.19 13.89
N LYS A 59 10.11 -13.00 13.73
CA LYS A 59 9.10 -12.43 14.65
C LYS A 59 7.79 -12.18 13.93
N LYS A 60 6.68 -12.40 14.63
CA LYS A 60 5.33 -12.21 14.09
C LYS A 60 4.80 -10.83 14.42
N TYR A 61 4.24 -10.19 13.40
CA TYR A 61 3.63 -8.86 13.49
C TYR A 61 2.28 -8.86 12.77
N ARG A 62 1.38 -7.98 13.17
CA ARG A 62 0.10 -7.75 12.51
C ARG A 62 -0.33 -6.28 12.67
N GLY A 63 -1.29 -5.85 11.86
CA GLY A 63 -1.88 -4.52 11.93
C GLY A 63 -0.83 -3.40 11.97
N LYS A 64 -0.99 -2.47 12.89
CA LYS A 64 -0.08 -1.33 13.08
C LYS A 64 1.37 -1.74 13.32
N ALA A 65 1.59 -2.78 14.14
CA ALA A 65 2.95 -3.25 14.44
C ALA A 65 3.67 -3.77 13.20
N LEU A 66 2.96 -4.36 12.22
CA LEU A 66 3.53 -4.74 10.94
C LEU A 66 4.00 -3.51 10.15
N TYR A 67 3.19 -2.46 10.08
CA TYR A 67 3.60 -1.21 9.42
C TYR A 67 4.83 -0.59 10.07
N ASP A 68 4.83 -0.49 11.40
CA ASP A 68 5.93 0.12 12.17
C ASP A 68 7.26 -0.63 11.96
N VAL A 69 7.24 -1.98 11.99
CA VAL A 69 8.46 -2.77 11.78
C VAL A 69 8.97 -2.68 10.34
N LEU A 70 8.09 -2.76 9.35
CA LEU A 70 8.47 -2.62 7.93
C LEU A 70 9.09 -1.24 7.68
N GLU A 71 8.48 -0.17 8.17
CA GLU A 71 9.01 1.19 8.05
C GLU A 71 10.39 1.34 8.71
N SER A 72 10.58 0.74 9.90
CA SER A 72 11.86 0.73 10.59
C SER A 72 12.97 0.08 9.75
N TYR A 73 12.72 -1.10 9.18
CA TYR A 73 13.71 -1.77 8.32
C TYR A 73 13.98 -1.04 7.02
N VAL A 74 12.96 -0.44 6.39
CA VAL A 74 13.14 0.39 5.20
C VAL A 74 14.09 1.55 5.47
N ARG A 75 13.93 2.25 6.61
CA ARG A 75 14.82 3.33 7.03
C ARG A 75 16.24 2.82 7.28
N LYS A 76 16.40 1.69 7.94
CA LYS A 76 17.71 1.05 8.15
C LYS A 76 18.38 0.70 6.82
N GLY A 77 17.66 0.18 5.85
CA GLY A 77 18.19 -0.11 4.51
C GLY A 77 18.85 1.07 3.83
N PHE A 78 18.39 2.28 4.11
CA PHE A 78 18.91 3.50 3.52
C PHE A 78 19.93 4.23 4.40
N PHE A 79 19.69 4.33 5.72
CA PHE A 79 20.46 5.19 6.63
C PHE A 79 21.48 4.45 7.50
N ALA A 80 21.32 3.14 7.73
CA ALA A 80 22.23 2.39 8.59
C ALA A 80 23.65 2.32 8.03
N LEU A 81 24.64 2.35 8.92
CA LEU A 81 26.04 2.14 8.58
C LEU A 81 26.41 0.64 8.61
N ASP A 82 25.73 -0.12 9.45
CA ASP A 82 25.93 -1.56 9.59
C ASP A 82 25.49 -2.32 8.32
N PRO A 83 26.38 -3.15 7.72
CA PRO A 83 26.06 -3.85 6.49
C PRO A 83 24.87 -4.83 6.61
N LYS A 84 24.71 -5.48 7.78
CA LYS A 84 23.63 -6.43 8.00
C LYS A 84 22.28 -5.70 8.09
N GLU A 85 22.21 -4.58 8.80
CA GLU A 85 20.99 -3.77 8.87
C GLU A 85 20.60 -3.22 7.48
N ARG A 86 21.57 -2.86 6.66
CA ARG A 86 21.32 -2.43 5.29
C ARG A 86 20.77 -3.55 4.41
N GLU A 87 21.29 -4.76 4.56
CA GLU A 87 20.82 -5.94 3.82
C GLU A 87 19.38 -6.27 4.21
N ASP A 88 19.10 -6.39 5.51
CA ASP A 88 17.75 -6.64 6.03
C ASP A 88 16.75 -5.56 5.55
N GLY A 89 17.20 -4.31 5.46
CA GLY A 89 16.40 -3.22 4.91
C GLY A 89 16.10 -3.36 3.42
N LYS A 90 17.06 -3.82 2.61
CA LYS A 90 16.84 -4.09 1.17
C LYS A 90 15.88 -5.26 0.98
N ASP A 91 16.04 -6.34 1.76
CA ASP A 91 15.13 -7.48 1.73
C ASP A 91 13.71 -7.07 2.10
N THR A 92 13.58 -6.18 3.09
CA THR A 92 12.29 -5.60 3.47
C THR A 92 11.69 -4.74 2.35
N MET A 93 12.49 -3.93 1.65
CA MET A 93 12.02 -3.16 0.49
C MET A 93 11.50 -4.08 -0.61
N TRP A 94 12.20 -5.18 -0.87
CA TRP A 94 11.78 -6.18 -1.83
C TRP A 94 10.49 -6.87 -1.43
N TYR A 95 10.37 -7.25 -0.14
CA TYR A 95 9.13 -7.79 0.44
C TYR A 95 7.95 -6.83 0.25
N ILE A 96 8.11 -5.56 0.60
CA ILE A 96 7.06 -4.54 0.49
C ILE A 96 6.57 -4.41 -0.96
N TRP A 97 7.48 -4.50 -1.93
CA TRP A 97 7.18 -4.35 -3.34
C TRP A 97 6.39 -5.51 -3.97
N LEU A 98 6.56 -6.74 -3.48
CA LEU A 98 6.10 -7.95 -4.17
C LEU A 98 5.17 -8.84 -3.36
N HIS A 99 5.22 -8.78 -2.02
CA HIS A 99 4.61 -9.82 -1.22
C HIS A 99 3.09 -9.66 -1.12
N PRO A 100 2.30 -10.76 -1.21
CA PRO A 100 0.83 -10.71 -1.10
C PRO A 100 0.31 -10.11 0.20
N ASP A 101 1.06 -10.24 1.29
CA ASP A 101 0.74 -9.71 2.60
C ASP A 101 1.47 -8.39 2.90
N SER A 102 1.98 -7.72 1.86
CA SER A 102 2.54 -6.40 1.99
C SER A 102 1.45 -5.33 2.04
N PRO A 103 1.53 -4.37 2.97
CA PRO A 103 0.62 -3.22 3.02
C PRO A 103 0.60 -2.37 1.74
N LEU A 104 1.71 -2.36 0.98
CA LEU A 104 1.81 -1.57 -0.25
C LEU A 104 1.37 -2.34 -1.49
N PHE A 105 1.52 -3.66 -1.51
CA PHE A 105 1.24 -4.47 -2.70
C PHE A 105 -0.08 -5.23 -2.61
N GLY A 106 -0.25 -6.07 -1.58
CA GLY A 106 -1.52 -6.74 -1.26
C GLY A 106 -2.11 -7.59 -2.39
N LYS A 107 -1.26 -8.16 -3.25
CA LYS A 107 -1.63 -9.03 -4.37
C LYS A 107 -0.68 -10.21 -4.47
N ASN A 108 -1.13 -11.30 -5.07
CA ASN A 108 -0.26 -12.47 -5.27
C ASN A 108 0.80 -12.27 -6.35
N LYS A 109 0.56 -11.37 -7.31
CA LYS A 109 1.50 -11.02 -8.40
C LYS A 109 1.03 -9.74 -9.11
N MET A 110 1.92 -9.21 -9.97
CA MET A 110 1.59 -8.22 -10.98
C MET A 110 1.74 -8.88 -12.36
N ALA A 111 0.63 -9.18 -13.01
CA ALA A 111 0.59 -9.95 -14.27
C ALA A 111 0.93 -9.09 -15.50
N THR A 112 1.93 -8.23 -15.43
CA THR A 112 2.30 -7.33 -16.54
C THR A 112 2.95 -8.10 -17.66
N PHE A 113 3.97 -8.90 -17.35
CA PHE A 113 4.69 -9.68 -18.37
C PHE A 113 3.84 -10.80 -18.92
N GLU A 114 3.05 -11.45 -18.09
CA GLU A 114 2.12 -12.49 -18.52
C GLU A 114 1.15 -11.96 -19.57
N ARG A 115 0.62 -10.75 -19.37
CA ARG A 115 -0.29 -10.10 -20.33
C ARG A 115 0.37 -9.78 -21.67
N TYR A 116 1.68 -9.53 -21.66
CA TYR A 116 2.43 -9.24 -22.89
C TYR A 116 2.91 -10.49 -23.62
N PHE A 117 3.29 -11.54 -22.90
CA PHE A 117 4.04 -12.66 -23.46
C PHE A 117 3.29 -13.99 -23.47
N LEU A 118 2.20 -14.13 -22.69
CA LEU A 118 1.42 -15.36 -22.57
C LEU A 118 0.00 -15.17 -23.10
N ALA A 119 -0.50 -16.15 -23.83
CA ALA A 119 -1.88 -16.16 -24.35
C ALA A 119 -2.89 -16.70 -23.32
N GLU A 120 -2.41 -17.47 -22.35
CA GLU A 120 -3.20 -18.16 -21.34
C GLU A 120 -3.80 -17.16 -20.35
N LYS A 121 -5.10 -16.91 -20.46
CA LYS A 121 -5.82 -15.89 -19.68
C LYS A 121 -5.78 -16.12 -18.15
N GLU A 122 -5.71 -17.37 -17.71
CA GLU A 122 -5.56 -17.72 -16.29
C GLU A 122 -4.27 -17.17 -15.68
N THR A 123 -3.20 -16.98 -16.46
CA THR A 123 -1.96 -16.37 -16.01
C THR A 123 -2.09 -14.87 -15.74
N HIS A 124 -3.11 -14.21 -16.31
CA HIS A 124 -3.38 -12.78 -16.18
C HIS A 124 -4.14 -12.43 -14.88
N ILE A 125 -4.66 -13.43 -14.15
CA ILE A 125 -5.48 -13.23 -12.95
C ILE A 125 -4.58 -12.84 -11.78
N GLU A 126 -4.87 -11.69 -11.20
CA GLU A 126 -4.26 -11.21 -9.96
C GLU A 126 -5.23 -11.41 -8.79
N LYS A 127 -4.81 -12.18 -7.77
CA LYS A 127 -5.58 -12.37 -6.54
C LYS A 127 -5.19 -11.31 -5.53
N LYS A 128 -6.15 -10.53 -5.07
CA LYS A 128 -5.97 -9.48 -4.07
C LYS A 128 -6.08 -10.04 -2.66
N ASN A 129 -5.49 -9.33 -1.68
CA ASN A 129 -5.70 -9.60 -0.26
C ASN A 129 -7.19 -9.52 0.09
N THR A 130 -7.62 -10.27 1.08
CA THR A 130 -9.02 -10.32 1.58
C THR A 130 -9.55 -8.94 1.97
N TYR A 131 -8.67 -8.03 2.40
CA TYR A 131 -8.97 -6.64 2.71
C TYR A 131 -9.87 -5.98 1.65
N TYR A 132 -9.54 -6.11 0.37
CA TYR A 132 -10.29 -5.44 -0.71
C TYR A 132 -11.72 -5.96 -0.91
N ALA A 133 -12.00 -7.17 -0.44
CA ALA A 133 -13.35 -7.75 -0.47
C ALA A 133 -14.19 -7.37 0.76
N LEU A 134 -13.56 -6.87 1.83
CA LEU A 134 -14.19 -6.60 3.11
C LEU A 134 -14.35 -5.10 3.43
N LEU A 135 -14.11 -4.23 2.46
CA LEU A 135 -14.23 -2.77 2.65
C LEU A 135 -15.64 -2.27 2.97
N GLU A 136 -16.67 -3.09 2.75
CA GLU A 136 -18.06 -2.80 3.14
C GLU A 136 -18.46 -3.47 4.47
N ASN A 137 -17.56 -4.23 5.09
CA ASN A 137 -17.82 -4.87 6.38
C ASN A 137 -17.45 -3.93 7.54
N GLU A 138 -18.45 -3.35 8.17
CA GLU A 138 -18.29 -2.36 9.23
C GLU A 138 -17.43 -2.88 10.40
N THR A 139 -17.65 -4.10 10.86
CA THR A 139 -16.86 -4.69 11.95
C THR A 139 -15.37 -4.78 11.60
N VAL A 140 -15.04 -5.13 10.36
CA VAL A 140 -13.65 -5.21 9.89
C VAL A 140 -13.03 -3.82 9.82
N VAL A 141 -13.77 -2.86 9.27
CA VAL A 141 -13.32 -1.46 9.15
C VAL A 141 -13.10 -0.85 10.53
N ASP A 142 -14.03 -1.04 11.47
CA ASP A 142 -13.92 -0.55 12.85
C ASP A 142 -12.72 -1.16 13.58
N ASN A 143 -12.48 -2.47 13.41
CA ASN A 143 -11.31 -3.13 13.99
C ASN A 143 -9.98 -2.56 13.45
N ILE A 144 -9.93 -2.21 12.16
CA ILE A 144 -8.75 -1.54 11.58
C ILE A 144 -8.57 -0.16 12.21
N MET A 145 -9.63 0.64 12.34
CA MET A 145 -9.55 1.97 12.97
C MET A 145 -9.03 1.87 14.40
N ILE A 146 -9.59 0.96 15.21
CA ILE A 146 -9.17 0.72 16.60
C ILE A 146 -7.69 0.31 16.67
N GLU A 147 -7.25 -0.58 15.79
CA GLU A 147 -5.86 -1.04 15.72
C GLU A 147 -4.87 0.13 15.53
N PHE A 148 -5.26 1.15 14.76
CA PHE A 148 -4.46 2.34 14.53
C PHE A 148 -4.73 3.48 15.52
N GLY A 149 -5.51 3.23 16.58
CA GLY A 149 -5.77 4.17 17.67
C GLY A 149 -6.86 5.20 17.39
N LEU A 150 -7.78 4.90 16.49
CA LEU A 150 -8.93 5.75 16.16
C LEU A 150 -10.22 5.18 16.79
N ASP A 151 -11.15 6.07 17.15
CA ASP A 151 -12.48 5.66 17.60
C ASP A 151 -13.46 5.63 16.41
N PRO A 152 -13.97 4.45 16.02
CA PRO A 152 -14.91 4.33 14.90
C PRO A 152 -16.29 4.95 15.16
N LYS A 153 -16.56 5.43 16.38
CA LYS A 153 -17.81 6.14 16.75
C LYS A 153 -17.71 7.64 16.51
N GLU A 154 -16.50 8.15 16.34
CA GLU A 154 -16.26 9.54 15.95
C GLU A 154 -16.34 9.70 14.43
N ASP A 155 -16.23 10.93 13.95
CA ASP A 155 -16.10 11.24 12.51
C ASP A 155 -14.69 10.86 12.02
N THR A 156 -14.54 9.55 11.75
CA THR A 156 -13.27 8.90 11.49
C THR A 156 -13.31 8.19 10.14
N HIS A 157 -12.25 8.35 9.35
CA HIS A 157 -12.21 7.78 8.01
C HIS A 157 -10.90 7.04 7.74
N ILE A 158 -10.98 6.01 6.89
CA ILE A 158 -9.84 5.40 6.22
C ILE A 158 -9.76 5.97 4.81
N VAL A 159 -8.58 6.46 4.43
CA VAL A 159 -8.31 6.95 3.07
C VAL A 159 -7.18 6.12 2.48
N ASN A 160 -7.47 5.38 1.40
CA ASN A 160 -6.49 4.52 0.75
C ASN A 160 -6.61 4.54 -0.78
N GLY A 161 -5.71 3.81 -1.47
CA GLY A 161 -5.65 3.75 -2.92
C GLY A 161 -5.20 2.38 -3.42
N HIS A 162 -4.21 2.35 -4.33
CA HIS A 162 -3.57 1.18 -4.93
C HIS A 162 -4.47 0.32 -5.84
N VAL A 163 -5.70 0.05 -5.45
CA VAL A 163 -6.68 -0.64 -6.29
C VAL A 163 -7.66 0.40 -6.80
N PRO A 164 -7.57 0.75 -8.09
CA PRO A 164 -8.37 1.82 -8.66
C PRO A 164 -9.88 1.53 -8.60
N VAL A 165 -10.65 2.57 -8.30
CA VAL A 165 -12.11 2.55 -8.41
C VAL A 165 -12.51 2.47 -9.87
N LYS A 166 -13.31 1.47 -10.23
CA LYS A 166 -13.84 1.28 -11.58
C LYS A 166 -15.17 2.03 -11.74
N ARG A 167 -15.12 3.34 -11.88
CA ARG A 167 -16.31 4.18 -12.04
C ARG A 167 -17.17 3.76 -13.25
N LYS A 168 -16.56 3.26 -14.31
CA LYS A 168 -17.28 2.75 -15.48
C LYS A 168 -18.20 1.58 -15.13
N ASP A 169 -17.81 0.77 -14.13
CA ASP A 169 -18.58 -0.37 -13.66
C ASP A 169 -19.57 0.04 -12.56
N GLY A 170 -19.72 1.36 -12.29
CA GLY A 170 -20.61 1.90 -11.25
C GLY A 170 -20.04 1.83 -9.83
N GLU A 171 -18.74 1.52 -9.68
CA GLU A 171 -18.12 1.43 -8.37
C GLU A 171 -18.02 2.81 -7.70
N SER A 172 -18.43 2.89 -6.41
CA SER A 172 -18.30 4.09 -5.59
C SER A 172 -16.91 4.17 -4.94
N PRO A 173 -16.28 5.36 -4.88
CA PRO A 173 -15.08 5.57 -4.08
C PRO A 173 -15.36 5.57 -2.56
N ILE A 174 -16.63 5.79 -2.19
CA ILE A 174 -17.06 5.82 -0.79
C ILE A 174 -17.60 4.44 -0.44
N LYS A 175 -17.04 3.81 0.59
CA LYS A 175 -17.37 2.48 1.08
C LYS A 175 -17.78 2.54 2.54
N CYS A 176 -18.43 1.48 3.03
CA CYS A 176 -18.78 1.32 4.43
C CYS A 176 -19.48 2.55 5.02
N ASN A 177 -20.55 3.02 4.35
CA ASN A 177 -21.34 4.20 4.78
C ASN A 177 -20.49 5.46 5.04
N GLY A 178 -19.41 5.67 4.28
CA GLY A 178 -18.54 6.83 4.42
C GLY A 178 -17.27 6.60 5.25
N LYS A 179 -17.16 5.50 5.98
CA LYS A 179 -15.98 5.19 6.79
C LYS A 179 -14.71 4.95 5.98
N VAL A 180 -14.84 4.52 4.70
CA VAL A 180 -13.69 4.24 3.83
C VAL A 180 -13.81 5.02 2.53
N MET A 181 -12.74 5.69 2.15
CA MET A 181 -12.62 6.47 0.92
C MET A 181 -11.45 5.96 0.09
N VAL A 182 -11.75 5.37 -1.08
CA VAL A 182 -10.74 4.91 -2.03
C VAL A 182 -10.49 6.00 -3.05
N ILE A 183 -9.32 6.65 -3.00
CA ILE A 183 -9.03 7.84 -3.82
C ILE A 183 -8.36 7.53 -5.17
N ASP A 184 -7.92 6.29 -5.40
CA ASP A 184 -7.25 5.91 -6.64
C ASP A 184 -8.25 5.56 -7.75
N GLY A 185 -8.08 6.19 -8.90
CA GLY A 185 -8.81 5.88 -10.14
C GLY A 185 -7.86 5.46 -11.28
N GLY A 186 -6.56 5.34 -11.00
CA GLY A 186 -5.53 5.11 -12.01
C GLY A 186 -5.09 6.40 -12.70
N PHE A 187 -4.19 7.15 -12.07
CA PHE A 187 -3.72 8.46 -12.56
C PHE A 187 -3.05 8.40 -13.94
N SER A 188 -2.46 7.27 -14.31
CA SER A 188 -1.91 7.09 -15.65
C SER A 188 -3.01 7.12 -16.70
N ARG A 189 -2.80 7.89 -17.76
CA ARG A 189 -3.74 7.99 -18.89
C ARG A 189 -4.11 6.63 -19.49
N ALA A 190 -3.20 5.67 -19.44
CA ALA A 190 -3.43 4.30 -19.93
C ALA A 190 -4.52 3.58 -19.11
N TYR A 191 -4.56 3.80 -17.79
CA TYR A 191 -5.56 3.17 -16.91
C TYR A 191 -6.93 3.87 -16.95
N GLN A 192 -6.99 5.15 -17.29
CA GLN A 192 -8.24 5.90 -17.31
C GLN A 192 -9.27 5.35 -18.31
N LYS A 193 -8.81 4.65 -19.36
CA LYS A 193 -9.69 3.94 -20.29
C LYS A 193 -10.47 2.81 -19.60
N GLU A 194 -9.85 2.16 -18.61
CA GLU A 194 -10.45 1.05 -17.85
C GLU A 194 -11.27 1.55 -16.66
N THR A 195 -10.78 2.54 -15.93
CA THR A 195 -11.40 3.03 -14.70
C THR A 195 -12.45 4.11 -14.93
N GLY A 196 -12.31 4.92 -15.99
CA GLY A 196 -13.20 6.04 -16.31
C GLY A 196 -12.87 7.34 -15.56
N ILE A 197 -11.87 7.32 -14.66
CA ILE A 197 -11.45 8.48 -13.88
C ILE A 197 -9.96 8.37 -13.53
N ALA A 198 -9.29 9.51 -13.29
CA ALA A 198 -7.91 9.55 -12.86
C ALA A 198 -7.77 9.27 -11.34
N GLY A 199 -8.66 9.81 -10.53
CA GLY A 199 -8.66 9.66 -9.08
C GLY A 199 -9.60 10.66 -8.42
N TYR A 200 -9.57 10.67 -7.09
CA TYR A 200 -10.38 11.57 -6.28
C TYR A 200 -9.50 12.38 -5.34
N THR A 201 -9.98 13.54 -4.94
CA THR A 201 -9.36 14.37 -3.91
C THR A 201 -10.35 14.56 -2.77
N LEU A 202 -9.96 14.17 -1.57
CA LEU A 202 -10.70 14.49 -0.36
C LEU A 202 -10.37 15.95 0.03
N VAL A 203 -11.40 16.77 0.10
CA VAL A 203 -11.27 18.16 0.56
C VAL A 203 -11.94 18.27 1.92
N TYR A 204 -11.17 18.65 2.93
CA TYR A 204 -11.68 18.97 4.26
C TYR A 204 -11.95 20.48 4.35
N ASN A 205 -13.15 20.82 4.81
CA ASN A 205 -13.57 22.19 5.06
C ASN A 205 -13.97 22.33 6.53
N SER A 206 -13.58 23.43 7.17
CA SER A 206 -13.92 23.76 8.56
C SER A 206 -15.27 24.51 8.70
N TYR A 207 -16.12 24.47 7.67
CA TYR A 207 -17.44 25.10 7.67
C TYR A 207 -18.52 24.11 8.07
#